data_c12c0d3df25421f8786b841750d967f5
#
_entry.id   c12c0d3df25421f8786b841750d967f5
#
_cell.length_a   1.000
_cell.length_b   1.000
_cell.length_c   1.000
_cell.angle_alpha   90.00
_cell.angle_beta   90.00
_cell.angle_gamma   90.00
#
_symmetry.space_group_name_H-M   'P 1'
#
loop_
_entity.id
_entity.type
_entity.pdbx_description
1 polymer ?
#
loop_
_entity_poly.entity_id
_entity_poly.type
_entity_poly.pdbx_seq_one_letter_code
_entity_poly.pdbx_strand_id
1 'polypeptide(L)'
;GLTHRYPTKVLAEMLPTCPQYCGHCTRMDLVGNSTPQFTKLKLAGKPVDRYAAMLDYLQRTPGVRDVVVSGGDVANMPWKNLEGFLDKLLEVETIRDIRLATKALMGLPQHWLQPDVVEGVARISAKARSRGVSVAIHTHVNNAQSVTPLVAQAAQAMLDAGVRDVRNQGVLMRGVNNTTKDLLDLCFALQDEAMITPYYFYMCDMIPFAEHWRLSLREAQDLQHGIMGYLPGFATPRIVCDVPFVGKRWVHQVESYETERGMSFWRKNYRTSIEAGDEQALSREYVYYDPIYTLPQAGQDWWRSTTDLEATHEAALVGASASRAASAADLL
;
A
#
# COMPACT_ATOMS: atom_id res chain seq x y z
N GLY A 1 -11.94 11.47 -2.83
CA GLY A 1 -11.97 10.20 -2.17
C GLY A 1 -11.54 9.00 -3.00
N LEU A 2 -11.22 9.14 -4.32
CA LEU A 2 -10.62 8.09 -5.13
C LEU A 2 -9.24 8.51 -5.61
N THR A 3 -8.27 7.59 -5.50
CA THR A 3 -6.97 7.71 -6.15
C THR A 3 -6.90 6.74 -7.33
N HIS A 4 -6.88 7.25 -8.57
CA HIS A 4 -6.86 6.48 -9.81
C HIS A 4 -5.50 6.61 -10.50
N ARG A 5 -4.49 5.87 -10.01
CA ARG A 5 -3.12 5.89 -10.53
C ARG A 5 -2.89 4.85 -11.65
N TYR A 6 -3.56 3.70 -11.58
CA TYR A 6 -3.36 2.58 -12.50
C TYR A 6 -4.54 2.45 -13.45
N PRO A 7 -4.35 2.00 -14.70
CA PRO A 7 -5.42 1.98 -15.70
C PRO A 7 -6.69 1.22 -15.28
N THR A 8 -6.53 0.16 -14.47
CA THR A 8 -7.64 -0.77 -14.17
C THR A 8 -7.99 -0.86 -12.71
N LYS A 9 -7.36 -0.06 -11.84
CA LYS A 9 -7.58 -0.14 -10.39
C LYS A 9 -7.53 1.22 -9.72
N VAL A 10 -8.38 1.36 -8.72
CA VAL A 10 -8.46 2.55 -7.88
C VAL A 10 -8.31 2.19 -6.40
N LEU A 11 -7.97 3.21 -5.63
CA LEU A 11 -8.02 3.20 -4.18
C LEU A 11 -9.17 4.09 -3.73
N ALA A 12 -10.09 3.54 -2.93
CA ALA A 12 -11.18 4.27 -2.28
C ALA A 12 -10.73 4.70 -0.86
N GLU A 13 -10.66 5.99 -0.65
CA GLU A 13 -10.26 6.61 0.62
C GLU A 13 -11.50 6.87 1.47
N MET A 14 -11.89 5.86 2.26
CA MET A 14 -13.13 5.86 3.02
C MET A 14 -13.10 6.82 4.20
N LEU A 15 -11.98 6.89 4.92
CA LEU A 15 -11.83 7.66 6.17
C LEU A 15 -10.35 8.01 6.43
N PRO A 16 -10.07 9.05 7.25
CA PRO A 16 -8.71 9.48 7.57
C PRO A 16 -8.19 8.94 8.90
N THR A 17 -8.79 7.89 9.46
CA THR A 17 -8.42 7.38 10.79
C THR A 17 -8.11 5.90 10.77
N CYS A 18 -7.26 5.45 11.72
CA CYS A 18 -6.86 4.07 11.91
C CYS A 18 -6.99 3.67 13.38
N PRO A 19 -7.28 2.39 13.69
CA PRO A 19 -7.15 1.89 15.06
C PRO A 19 -5.68 1.85 15.50
N GLN A 20 -4.74 1.69 14.55
CA GLN A 20 -3.30 1.68 14.80
C GLN A 20 -2.57 2.50 13.73
N TYR A 21 -1.89 3.57 14.14
CA TYR A 21 -1.08 4.40 13.26
C TYR A 21 0.32 3.80 13.03
N CYS A 22 0.80 3.90 11.79
CA CYS A 22 2.13 3.43 11.38
C CYS A 22 3.07 4.63 11.26
N GLY A 23 4.29 4.54 11.82
CA GLY A 23 5.31 5.57 11.64
C GLY A 23 5.80 5.72 10.18
N HIS A 24 5.70 4.62 9.41
CA HIS A 24 6.04 4.56 7.98
C HIS A 24 4.82 4.75 7.05
N CYS A 25 3.80 5.50 7.49
CA CYS A 25 2.54 5.65 6.76
C CYS A 25 2.71 6.49 5.50
N THR A 26 2.54 5.89 4.33
CA THR A 26 2.60 6.59 3.03
C THR A 26 1.47 7.61 2.81
N ARG A 27 0.44 7.56 3.65
CA ARG A 27 -0.69 8.51 3.67
C ARG A 27 -0.68 9.41 4.89
N MET A 28 0.50 9.69 5.41
CA MET A 28 0.64 10.57 6.57
C MET A 28 0.12 11.99 6.32
N ASP A 29 -0.02 12.40 5.08
CA ASP A 29 -0.62 13.66 4.68
C ASP A 29 -2.15 13.71 4.89
N LEU A 30 -2.84 12.57 4.88
CA LEU A 30 -4.28 12.44 5.07
C LEU A 30 -4.65 11.83 6.42
N VAL A 31 -3.91 10.78 6.83
CA VAL A 31 -4.27 9.93 7.97
C VAL A 31 -3.73 10.52 9.28
N GLY A 32 -4.60 10.60 10.29
CA GLY A 32 -4.29 11.12 11.61
C GLY A 32 -4.60 12.60 11.78
N ASN A 33 -4.14 13.18 12.88
CA ASN A 33 -4.36 14.58 13.22
C ASN A 33 -3.22 15.47 12.71
N SER A 34 -3.55 16.72 12.39
CA SER A 34 -2.53 17.75 12.13
C SER A 34 -1.66 17.99 13.37
N THR A 35 -0.41 18.30 13.13
CA THR A 35 0.57 18.71 14.16
C THR A 35 1.09 20.12 13.84
N PRO A 36 1.79 20.79 14.74
CA PRO A 36 2.43 22.09 14.42
C PRO A 36 3.37 22.02 13.21
N GLN A 37 4.01 20.85 12.98
CA GLN A 37 4.98 20.64 11.90
C GLN A 37 4.33 20.15 10.60
N PHE A 38 3.11 19.61 10.67
CA PHE A 38 2.48 18.98 9.50
C PHE A 38 0.97 19.16 9.50
N THR A 39 0.45 19.87 8.48
CA THR A 39 -0.98 20.02 8.27
C THR A 39 -1.53 18.89 7.41
N LYS A 40 -2.51 18.16 7.93
CA LYS A 40 -3.16 17.07 7.20
C LYS A 40 -4.15 17.58 6.17
N LEU A 41 -4.22 16.86 5.04
CA LEU A 41 -5.31 17.00 4.08
C LEU A 41 -6.64 16.59 4.72
N LYS A 42 -7.72 17.17 4.25
CA LYS A 42 -9.07 16.81 4.71
C LYS A 42 -9.85 16.20 3.55
N LEU A 43 -10.53 15.09 3.82
CA LEU A 43 -11.50 14.54 2.89
C LEU A 43 -12.69 15.53 2.76
N ALA A 44 -12.97 15.96 1.54
CA ALA A 44 -14.05 16.91 1.28
C ALA A 44 -15.44 16.28 1.45
N GLY A 45 -16.41 17.05 1.89
CA GLY A 45 -17.81 16.69 1.96
C GLY A 45 -18.16 15.64 3.04
N LYS A 46 -19.43 15.30 3.11
CA LYS A 46 -19.91 14.26 4.03
C LYS A 46 -19.54 12.86 3.50
N PRO A 47 -19.31 11.88 4.36
CA PRO A 47 -18.98 10.51 3.93
C PRO A 47 -19.99 9.92 2.93
N VAL A 48 -21.29 10.11 3.16
CA VAL A 48 -22.34 9.57 2.28
C VAL A 48 -22.27 10.14 0.86
N ASP A 49 -22.01 11.44 0.73
CA ASP A 49 -21.92 12.11 -0.57
C ASP A 49 -20.64 11.66 -1.31
N ARG A 50 -19.54 11.53 -0.56
CA ARG A 50 -18.26 11.03 -1.07
C ARG A 50 -18.38 9.60 -1.60
N TYR A 51 -19.06 8.71 -0.85
CA TYR A 51 -19.25 7.32 -1.28
C TYR A 51 -20.15 7.23 -2.52
N ALA A 52 -21.18 8.06 -2.59
CA ALA A 52 -22.02 8.16 -3.78
C ALA A 52 -21.22 8.62 -5.01
N ALA A 53 -20.39 9.65 -4.85
CA ALA A 53 -19.51 10.14 -5.92
C ALA A 53 -18.46 9.10 -6.36
N MET A 54 -17.91 8.31 -5.44
CA MET A 54 -17.00 7.20 -5.78
C MET A 54 -17.70 6.15 -6.66
N LEU A 55 -18.90 5.73 -6.29
CA LEU A 55 -19.68 4.75 -7.03
C LEU A 55 -20.07 5.26 -8.42
N ASP A 56 -20.50 6.53 -8.51
CA ASP A 56 -20.82 7.19 -9.78
C ASP A 56 -19.59 7.26 -10.71
N TYR A 57 -18.42 7.60 -10.15
CA TYR A 57 -17.16 7.57 -10.91
C TYR A 57 -16.86 6.18 -11.48
N LEU A 58 -17.01 5.13 -10.66
CA LEU A 58 -16.74 3.75 -11.07
C LEU A 58 -17.71 3.29 -12.17
N GLN A 59 -18.99 3.65 -12.08
CA GLN A 59 -19.98 3.36 -13.11
C GLN A 59 -19.63 4.02 -14.45
N ARG A 60 -19.09 5.24 -14.43
CA ARG A 60 -18.69 5.99 -15.63
C ARG A 60 -17.28 5.64 -16.12
N THR A 61 -16.53 4.80 -15.40
CA THR A 61 -15.16 4.42 -15.76
C THR A 61 -15.01 2.91 -15.92
N PRO A 62 -15.52 2.35 -17.04
CA PRO A 62 -15.62 0.91 -17.25
C PRO A 62 -14.26 0.19 -17.34
N GLY A 63 -13.16 0.93 -17.50
CA GLY A 63 -11.80 0.37 -17.45
C GLY A 63 -11.38 -0.09 -16.06
N VAL A 64 -12.01 0.42 -14.99
CA VAL A 64 -11.70 0.02 -13.62
C VAL A 64 -12.33 -1.32 -13.28
N ARG A 65 -11.53 -2.25 -12.78
CA ARG A 65 -11.93 -3.61 -12.42
C ARG A 65 -11.62 -3.98 -10.98
N ASP A 66 -10.70 -3.27 -10.35
CA ASP A 66 -10.13 -3.60 -9.03
C ASP A 66 -10.22 -2.36 -8.12
N VAL A 67 -10.85 -2.54 -6.97
CA VAL A 67 -11.02 -1.48 -5.98
C VAL A 67 -10.36 -1.89 -4.66
N VAL A 68 -9.39 -1.08 -4.23
CA VAL A 68 -8.84 -1.16 -2.87
C VAL A 68 -9.66 -0.27 -1.96
N VAL A 69 -10.44 -0.85 -1.08
CA VAL A 69 -11.20 -0.14 -0.07
C VAL A 69 -10.29 0.09 1.15
N SER A 70 -9.97 1.34 1.42
CA SER A 70 -8.93 1.73 2.37
C SER A 70 -9.16 3.16 2.92
N GLY A 71 -8.17 4.03 2.83
CA GLY A 71 -8.15 5.37 3.43
C GLY A 71 -7.16 5.40 4.59
N GLY A 72 -7.64 5.60 5.82
CA GLY A 72 -6.93 5.13 7.00
C GLY A 72 -7.00 3.61 7.05
N ASP A 73 -7.80 3.07 7.95
CA ASP A 73 -8.02 1.62 8.02
C ASP A 73 -9.53 1.32 8.05
N VAL A 74 -9.97 0.43 7.18
CA VAL A 74 -11.42 0.11 7.03
C VAL A 74 -12.05 -0.45 8.31
N ALA A 75 -11.27 -1.09 9.19
CA ALA A 75 -11.77 -1.56 10.48
C ALA A 75 -12.17 -0.43 11.44
N ASN A 76 -11.78 0.82 11.15
CA ASN A 76 -12.21 1.97 11.94
C ASN A 76 -13.58 2.54 11.48
N MET A 77 -14.19 1.92 10.46
CA MET A 77 -15.57 2.21 10.06
C MET A 77 -16.55 1.32 10.84
N PRO A 78 -17.73 1.84 11.20
CA PRO A 78 -18.84 0.97 11.62
C PRO A 78 -19.14 -0.04 10.50
N TRP A 79 -19.22 -1.34 10.84
CA TRP A 79 -19.39 -2.40 9.84
C TRP A 79 -20.57 -2.15 8.91
N LYS A 80 -21.72 -1.73 9.46
CA LYS A 80 -22.91 -1.41 8.66
C LYS A 80 -22.64 -0.42 7.51
N ASN A 81 -21.78 0.56 7.73
CA ASN A 81 -21.44 1.56 6.70
C ASN A 81 -20.52 0.96 5.63
N LEU A 82 -19.54 0.16 6.05
CA LEU A 82 -18.64 -0.54 5.14
C LEU A 82 -19.43 -1.56 4.30
N GLU A 83 -20.26 -2.39 4.93
CA GLU A 83 -21.11 -3.37 4.24
C GLU A 83 -22.03 -2.70 3.22
N GLY A 84 -22.69 -1.59 3.60
CA GLY A 84 -23.55 -0.84 2.69
C GLY A 84 -22.82 -0.26 1.47
N PHE A 85 -21.56 0.15 1.62
CA PHE A 85 -20.72 0.58 0.50
C PHE A 85 -20.32 -0.61 -0.39
N LEU A 86 -19.87 -1.72 0.21
CA LEU A 86 -19.49 -2.94 -0.52
C LEU A 86 -20.65 -3.54 -1.30
N ASP A 87 -21.85 -3.52 -0.70
CA ASP A 87 -23.06 -4.01 -1.35
C ASP A 87 -23.37 -3.25 -2.65
N LYS A 88 -23.29 -1.91 -2.60
CA LYS A 88 -23.43 -1.04 -3.78
C LYS A 88 -22.27 -1.17 -4.76
N LEU A 89 -21.05 -1.34 -4.28
CA LEU A 89 -19.88 -1.55 -5.13
C LEU A 89 -20.02 -2.84 -5.96
N LEU A 90 -20.62 -3.87 -5.37
CA LEU A 90 -20.95 -5.12 -6.08
C LEU A 90 -22.02 -4.95 -7.17
N GLU A 91 -22.75 -3.84 -7.25
CA GLU A 91 -23.70 -3.54 -8.33
C GLU A 91 -23.00 -2.94 -9.55
N VAL A 92 -21.76 -2.48 -9.43
CA VAL A 92 -20.97 -1.96 -10.55
C VAL A 92 -20.48 -3.14 -11.41
N GLU A 93 -20.99 -3.26 -12.62
CA GLU A 93 -20.82 -4.45 -13.48
C GLU A 93 -19.37 -4.77 -13.84
N THR A 94 -18.51 -3.77 -13.93
CA THR A 94 -17.11 -3.93 -14.36
C THR A 94 -16.18 -4.43 -13.25
N ILE A 95 -16.59 -4.32 -12.00
CA ILE A 95 -15.75 -4.73 -10.86
C ILE A 95 -15.61 -6.24 -10.82
N ARG A 96 -14.36 -6.69 -10.59
CA ARG A 96 -13.98 -8.10 -10.50
C ARG A 96 -13.20 -8.42 -9.22
N ASP A 97 -12.53 -7.41 -8.63
CA ASP A 97 -11.74 -7.59 -7.43
C ASP A 97 -12.01 -6.45 -6.43
N ILE A 98 -12.28 -6.82 -5.20
CA ILE A 98 -12.44 -5.91 -4.05
C ILE A 98 -11.42 -6.33 -3.00
N ARG A 99 -10.62 -5.37 -2.56
CA ARG A 99 -9.59 -5.61 -1.55
C ARG A 99 -9.83 -4.73 -0.34
N LEU A 100 -10.11 -5.36 0.82
CA LEU A 100 -10.20 -4.65 2.10
C LEU A 100 -8.79 -4.48 2.65
N ALA A 101 -8.30 -3.24 2.72
CA ALA A 101 -6.97 -2.95 3.23
C ALA A 101 -7.04 -2.57 4.71
N THR A 102 -6.44 -3.40 5.56
CA THR A 102 -6.49 -3.23 7.01
C THR A 102 -5.21 -3.71 7.69
N LYS A 103 -4.69 -2.91 8.61
CA LYS A 103 -3.69 -3.37 9.58
C LYS A 103 -4.34 -3.94 10.83
N ALA A 104 -5.63 -3.67 11.02
CA ALA A 104 -6.34 -4.10 12.23
C ALA A 104 -6.55 -5.62 12.32
N LEU A 105 -6.39 -6.38 11.24
CA LEU A 105 -6.38 -7.83 11.35
C LEU A 105 -5.25 -8.30 12.28
N MET A 106 -4.11 -7.60 12.25
CA MET A 106 -3.00 -7.83 13.16
C MET A 106 -3.08 -6.99 14.44
N GLY A 107 -3.43 -5.69 14.34
CA GLY A 107 -3.36 -4.74 15.46
C GLY A 107 -4.61 -4.68 16.35
N LEU A 108 -5.74 -5.21 15.88
CA LEU A 108 -7.03 -5.27 16.58
C LEU A 108 -7.83 -6.48 16.07
N PRO A 109 -7.31 -7.71 16.17
CA PRO A 109 -7.96 -8.91 15.60
C PRO A 109 -9.37 -9.15 16.14
N GLN A 110 -9.68 -8.71 17.37
CA GLN A 110 -11.00 -8.82 17.98
C GLN A 110 -12.10 -8.16 17.15
N HIS A 111 -11.79 -7.09 16.39
CA HIS A 111 -12.74 -6.46 15.48
C HIS A 111 -13.26 -7.45 14.42
N TRP A 112 -12.35 -8.26 13.86
CA TRP A 112 -12.65 -9.24 12.82
C TRP A 112 -13.31 -10.53 13.34
N LEU A 113 -13.43 -10.67 14.67
CA LEU A 113 -14.11 -11.77 15.34
C LEU A 113 -15.51 -11.38 15.86
N GLN A 114 -15.93 -10.13 15.69
CA GLN A 114 -17.26 -9.68 16.07
C GLN A 114 -18.32 -10.39 15.19
N PRO A 115 -19.40 -10.91 15.77
CA PRO A 115 -20.41 -11.68 15.03
C PRO A 115 -21.00 -10.93 13.83
N ASP A 116 -21.32 -9.64 13.99
CA ASP A 116 -21.86 -8.80 12.93
C ASP A 116 -20.88 -8.59 11.78
N VAL A 117 -19.57 -8.49 12.08
CA VAL A 117 -18.50 -8.40 11.07
C VAL A 117 -18.35 -9.72 10.32
N VAL A 118 -18.24 -10.85 11.04
CA VAL A 118 -18.08 -12.17 10.43
C VAL A 118 -19.27 -12.51 9.53
N GLU A 119 -20.50 -12.36 10.05
CA GLU A 119 -21.71 -12.59 9.27
C GLU A 119 -21.83 -11.65 8.07
N GLY A 120 -21.46 -10.38 8.24
CA GLY A 120 -21.49 -9.41 7.16
C GLY A 120 -20.46 -9.69 6.08
N VAL A 121 -19.24 -10.10 6.46
CA VAL A 121 -18.23 -10.56 5.48
C VAL A 121 -18.74 -11.79 4.74
N ALA A 122 -19.41 -12.72 5.42
CA ALA A 122 -20.00 -13.90 4.77
C ALA A 122 -21.07 -13.53 3.74
N ARG A 123 -21.97 -12.59 4.06
CA ARG A 123 -22.99 -12.08 3.11
C ARG A 123 -22.34 -11.44 1.89
N ILE A 124 -21.39 -10.53 2.10
CA ILE A 124 -20.67 -9.84 1.01
C ILE A 124 -19.88 -10.83 0.15
N SER A 125 -19.19 -11.78 0.77
CA SER A 125 -18.43 -12.81 0.04
C SER A 125 -19.33 -13.72 -0.80
N ALA A 126 -20.48 -14.10 -0.27
CA ALA A 126 -21.47 -14.90 -1.02
C ALA A 126 -22.03 -14.12 -2.22
N LYS A 127 -22.46 -12.87 -2.02
CA LYS A 127 -22.92 -11.99 -3.10
C LYS A 127 -21.83 -11.76 -4.17
N ALA A 128 -20.61 -11.52 -3.74
CA ALA A 128 -19.46 -11.33 -4.65
C ALA A 128 -19.24 -12.58 -5.52
N ARG A 129 -19.19 -13.77 -4.92
CA ARG A 129 -19.01 -15.03 -5.65
C ARG A 129 -20.11 -15.28 -6.67
N SER A 130 -21.38 -15.00 -6.34
CA SER A 130 -22.50 -15.16 -7.29
C SER A 130 -22.38 -14.25 -8.50
N ARG A 131 -21.58 -13.18 -8.41
CA ARG A 131 -21.30 -12.22 -9.49
C ARG A 131 -19.94 -12.42 -10.15
N GLY A 132 -19.17 -13.44 -9.76
CA GLY A 132 -17.80 -13.65 -10.24
C GLY A 132 -16.82 -12.57 -9.78
N VAL A 133 -17.06 -11.96 -8.61
CA VAL A 133 -16.19 -10.96 -8.00
C VAL A 133 -15.41 -11.58 -6.85
N SER A 134 -14.11 -11.29 -6.77
CA SER A 134 -13.25 -11.72 -5.68
C SER A 134 -13.25 -10.67 -4.56
N VAL A 135 -13.40 -11.10 -3.32
CA VAL A 135 -13.15 -10.28 -2.12
C VAL A 135 -11.95 -10.86 -1.39
N ALA A 136 -10.96 -10.03 -1.11
CA ALA A 136 -9.75 -10.42 -0.37
C ALA A 136 -9.44 -9.40 0.73
N ILE A 137 -8.78 -9.86 1.80
CA ILE A 137 -8.25 -8.98 2.84
C ILE A 137 -6.75 -8.81 2.63
N HIS A 138 -6.30 -7.56 2.59
CA HIS A 138 -4.88 -7.22 2.55
C HIS A 138 -4.48 -6.64 3.90
N THR A 139 -3.79 -7.45 4.69
CA THR A 139 -3.28 -7.05 6.01
C THR A 139 -1.85 -6.51 5.92
N HIS A 140 -1.32 -6.06 7.05
CA HIS A 140 -0.02 -5.41 7.13
C HIS A 140 0.74 -5.88 8.38
N VAL A 141 1.59 -6.88 8.21
CA VAL A 141 2.43 -7.49 9.25
C VAL A 141 3.90 -7.36 8.83
N ASN A 142 4.75 -6.87 9.72
CA ASN A 142 6.17 -6.62 9.45
C ASN A 142 7.12 -7.47 10.31
N ASN A 143 6.60 -8.21 11.28
CA ASN A 143 7.39 -9.02 12.19
C ASN A 143 6.65 -10.30 12.58
N ALA A 144 7.35 -11.43 12.65
CA ALA A 144 6.77 -12.74 12.99
C ALA A 144 6.07 -12.74 14.36
N GLN A 145 6.61 -12.03 15.34
CA GLN A 145 6.02 -11.94 16.69
C GLN A 145 4.62 -11.28 16.71
N SER A 146 4.25 -10.59 15.64
CA SER A 146 2.90 -10.00 15.50
C SER A 146 1.86 -11.03 15.04
N VAL A 147 2.26 -12.21 14.60
CA VAL A 147 1.37 -13.31 14.25
C VAL A 147 1.04 -14.09 15.54
N THR A 148 -0.01 -13.62 16.22
CA THR A 148 -0.45 -14.23 17.49
C THR A 148 -1.58 -15.23 17.24
N PRO A 149 -1.88 -16.15 18.19
CA PRO A 149 -3.03 -17.06 18.07
C PRO A 149 -4.36 -16.34 17.77
N LEU A 150 -4.54 -15.12 18.28
CA LEU A 150 -5.76 -14.34 18.03
C LEU A 150 -5.79 -13.79 16.60
N VAL A 151 -4.65 -13.42 16.04
CA VAL A 151 -4.52 -13.04 14.62
C VAL A 151 -4.84 -14.24 13.73
N ALA A 152 -4.34 -15.44 14.08
CA ALA A 152 -4.64 -16.67 13.36
C ALA A 152 -6.16 -16.98 13.38
N GLN A 153 -6.80 -16.85 14.53
CA GLN A 153 -8.26 -17.02 14.66
C GLN A 153 -9.03 -16.02 13.80
N ALA A 154 -8.62 -14.75 13.79
CA ALA A 154 -9.28 -13.72 13.00
C ALA A 154 -9.09 -13.96 11.48
N ALA A 155 -7.91 -14.36 11.05
CA ALA A 155 -7.65 -14.72 9.65
C ALA A 155 -8.48 -15.93 9.22
N GLN A 156 -8.54 -16.98 10.06
CA GLN A 156 -9.35 -18.16 9.80
C GLN A 156 -10.84 -17.82 9.72
N ALA A 157 -11.37 -17.01 10.65
CA ALA A 157 -12.76 -16.57 10.62
C ALA A 157 -13.12 -15.83 9.32
N MET A 158 -12.20 -15.03 8.77
CA MET A 158 -12.41 -14.35 7.49
C MET A 158 -12.38 -15.31 6.30
N LEU A 159 -11.49 -16.29 6.32
CA LEU A 159 -11.46 -17.35 5.30
C LEU A 159 -12.75 -18.19 5.36
N ASP A 160 -13.21 -18.58 6.54
CA ASP A 160 -14.45 -19.32 6.73
C ASP A 160 -15.69 -18.50 6.31
N ALA A 161 -15.68 -17.19 6.52
CA ALA A 161 -16.67 -16.27 6.01
C ALA A 161 -16.63 -16.13 4.46
N GLY A 162 -15.66 -16.74 3.82
CA GLY A 162 -15.59 -16.94 2.39
C GLY A 162 -14.90 -15.84 1.59
N VAL A 163 -14.04 -15.03 2.21
CA VAL A 163 -13.11 -14.23 1.45
C VAL A 163 -12.19 -15.15 0.64
N ARG A 164 -11.75 -14.67 -0.53
CA ARG A 164 -10.91 -15.49 -1.41
C ARG A 164 -9.58 -15.86 -0.77
N ASP A 165 -8.95 -14.90 -0.10
CA ASP A 165 -7.73 -15.08 0.66
C ASP A 165 -7.46 -13.89 1.59
N VAL A 166 -6.50 -14.11 2.50
CA VAL A 166 -5.90 -13.07 3.33
C VAL A 166 -4.43 -12.94 2.90
N ARG A 167 -3.99 -11.74 2.55
CA ARG A 167 -2.63 -11.48 2.03
C ARG A 167 -1.89 -10.47 2.87
N ASN A 168 -0.60 -10.68 3.07
CA ASN A 168 0.26 -9.70 3.73
C ASN A 168 0.87 -8.72 2.73
N GLN A 169 0.72 -7.43 2.99
CA GLN A 169 1.47 -6.34 2.34
C GLN A 169 2.35 -5.65 3.39
N GLY A 170 3.50 -6.24 3.68
CA GLY A 170 4.46 -5.69 4.64
C GLY A 170 5.33 -4.58 4.04
N VAL A 171 6.12 -3.94 4.90
CA VAL A 171 7.14 -2.95 4.52
C VAL A 171 8.48 -3.42 5.07
N LEU A 172 9.52 -3.35 4.25
CA LEU A 172 10.90 -3.57 4.69
C LEU A 172 11.34 -2.39 5.56
N MET A 173 11.79 -2.70 6.74
CA MET A 173 12.20 -1.72 7.72
C MET A 173 13.52 -2.13 8.37
N ARG A 174 14.49 -1.25 8.31
CA ARG A 174 15.79 -1.44 8.99
C ARG A 174 15.58 -1.66 10.49
N GLY A 175 16.23 -2.68 11.02
CA GLY A 175 16.11 -3.06 12.43
C GLY A 175 14.84 -3.83 12.81
N VAL A 176 13.96 -4.14 11.82
CA VAL A 176 12.72 -4.89 12.06
C VAL A 176 12.68 -6.20 11.28
N ASN A 177 12.93 -6.14 9.96
CA ASN A 177 12.82 -7.29 9.06
C ASN A 177 13.79 -7.19 7.87
N ASN A 178 14.94 -6.61 8.09
CA ASN A 178 15.94 -6.35 7.04
C ASN A 178 17.01 -7.47 6.92
N THR A 179 16.72 -8.68 7.41
CA THR A 179 17.54 -9.86 7.17
C THR A 179 16.72 -10.95 6.49
N THR A 180 17.40 -11.83 5.73
CA THR A 180 16.76 -13.01 5.11
C THR A 180 16.05 -13.87 6.16
N LYS A 181 16.68 -14.03 7.34
CA LYS A 181 16.09 -14.79 8.44
C LYS A 181 14.78 -14.18 8.93
N ASP A 182 14.76 -12.88 9.21
CA ASP A 182 13.56 -12.20 9.72
C ASP A 182 12.40 -12.28 8.72
N LEU A 183 12.69 -12.16 7.40
CA LEU A 183 11.68 -12.29 6.36
C LEU A 183 11.15 -13.71 6.24
N LEU A 184 12.02 -14.73 6.31
CA LEU A 184 11.60 -16.12 6.27
C LEU A 184 10.81 -16.50 7.51
N ASP A 185 11.25 -16.10 8.70
CA ASP A 185 10.52 -16.31 9.95
C ASP A 185 9.10 -15.71 9.87
N LEU A 186 8.99 -14.50 9.34
CA LEU A 186 7.68 -13.85 9.12
C LEU A 186 6.84 -14.61 8.09
N CYS A 187 7.41 -15.00 6.96
CA CYS A 187 6.68 -15.73 5.92
C CYS A 187 6.16 -17.08 6.43
N PHE A 188 6.98 -17.83 7.18
CA PHE A 188 6.56 -19.09 7.79
C PHE A 188 5.47 -18.86 8.84
N ALA A 189 5.63 -17.90 9.75
CA ALA A 189 4.59 -17.59 10.73
C ALA A 189 3.26 -17.20 10.06
N LEU A 190 3.28 -16.39 9.01
CA LEU A 190 2.07 -16.03 8.25
C LEU A 190 1.38 -17.25 7.66
N GLN A 191 2.15 -18.19 7.05
CA GLN A 191 1.59 -19.37 6.39
C GLN A 191 1.17 -20.46 7.38
N ASP A 192 2.07 -20.83 8.27
CA ASP A 192 1.92 -22.02 9.09
C ASP A 192 0.99 -21.78 10.28
N GLU A 193 0.99 -20.56 10.82
CA GLU A 193 0.20 -20.22 12.00
C GLU A 193 -1.13 -19.52 11.68
N ALA A 194 -1.21 -18.75 10.58
CA ALA A 194 -2.35 -17.88 10.31
C ALA A 194 -3.00 -18.04 8.92
N MET A 195 -2.50 -18.93 8.06
CA MET A 195 -2.98 -19.11 6.67
C MET A 195 -3.01 -17.80 5.86
N ILE A 196 -2.12 -16.86 6.18
CA ILE A 196 -1.97 -15.58 5.48
C ILE A 196 -0.90 -15.75 4.40
N THR A 197 -1.26 -15.47 3.16
CA THR A 197 -0.31 -15.53 2.04
C THR A 197 0.69 -14.38 2.11
N PRO A 198 2.01 -14.61 2.22
CA PRO A 198 3.02 -13.58 2.00
C PRO A 198 2.90 -13.08 0.56
N TYR A 199 2.65 -11.76 0.37
CA TYR A 199 2.28 -11.25 -0.94
C TYR A 199 3.27 -10.21 -1.46
N TYR A 200 3.45 -9.12 -0.72
CA TYR A 200 4.42 -8.07 -1.03
C TYR A 200 5.16 -7.61 0.23
N PHE A 201 6.45 -7.28 0.04
CA PHE A 201 7.16 -6.36 0.92
C PHE A 201 7.55 -5.13 0.12
N TYR A 202 7.09 -3.97 0.58
CA TYR A 202 7.47 -2.69 0.00
C TYR A 202 8.79 -2.23 0.57
N MET A 203 9.67 -1.69 -0.24
CA MET A 203 10.70 -0.79 0.30
C MET A 203 9.98 0.37 1.00
N CYS A 204 10.49 0.78 2.15
CA CYS A 204 9.89 1.91 2.87
C CYS A 204 9.97 3.17 1.99
N ASP A 205 8.85 3.85 1.80
CA ASP A 205 8.74 5.01 0.94
C ASP A 205 9.56 6.20 1.45
N MET A 206 9.91 7.10 0.53
CA MET A 206 10.55 8.40 0.83
C MET A 206 9.50 9.36 1.40
N ILE A 207 9.18 9.18 2.68
CA ILE A 207 8.26 10.04 3.40
C ILE A 207 9.00 10.77 4.53
N PRO A 208 8.56 11.95 4.94
CA PRO A 208 9.16 12.66 6.05
C PRO A 208 9.30 11.78 7.30
N PHE A 209 10.44 11.88 7.98
CA PHE A 209 10.75 11.17 9.24
C PHE A 209 10.90 9.64 9.16
N ALA A 210 10.84 9.01 7.98
CA ALA A 210 10.98 7.57 7.81
C ALA A 210 12.35 7.13 7.26
N GLU A 211 13.28 8.05 7.06
CA GLU A 211 14.58 7.80 6.42
C GLU A 211 15.37 6.68 7.12
N HIS A 212 15.35 6.65 8.43
CA HIS A 212 16.06 5.67 9.25
C HIS A 212 15.55 4.22 9.09
N TRP A 213 14.36 4.01 8.55
CA TRP A 213 13.83 2.67 8.24
C TRP A 213 14.12 2.21 6.81
N ARG A 214 14.54 3.12 5.94
CA ARG A 214 14.72 2.79 4.53
C ARG A 214 15.93 1.89 4.30
N LEU A 215 15.83 1.00 3.33
CA LEU A 215 16.93 0.18 2.79
C LEU A 215 17.32 0.72 1.42
N SER A 216 18.56 0.45 1.00
CA SER A 216 18.98 0.65 -0.39
C SER A 216 18.31 -0.36 -1.33
N LEU A 217 18.28 -0.05 -2.62
CA LEU A 217 17.80 -0.98 -3.64
C LEU A 217 18.63 -2.27 -3.64
N ARG A 218 19.94 -2.18 -3.44
CA ARG A 218 20.83 -3.35 -3.36
C ARG A 218 20.43 -4.27 -2.20
N GLU A 219 20.26 -3.73 -1.00
CA GLU A 219 19.82 -4.52 0.15
C GLU A 219 18.48 -5.21 -0.12
N ALA A 220 17.54 -4.53 -0.75
CA ALA A 220 16.24 -5.10 -1.12
C ALA A 220 16.35 -6.22 -2.17
N GLN A 221 17.26 -6.09 -3.14
CA GLN A 221 17.56 -7.13 -4.13
C GLN A 221 18.21 -8.36 -3.47
N ASP A 222 19.14 -8.15 -2.55
CA ASP A 222 19.82 -9.24 -1.80
C ASP A 222 18.82 -9.99 -0.91
N LEU A 223 17.89 -9.29 -0.26
CA LEU A 223 16.80 -9.91 0.49
C LEU A 223 15.88 -10.75 -0.42
N GLN A 224 15.49 -10.21 -1.59
CA GLN A 224 14.68 -10.98 -2.54
C GLN A 224 15.42 -12.24 -3.00
N HIS A 225 16.71 -12.15 -3.28
CA HIS A 225 17.53 -13.31 -3.62
C HIS A 225 17.59 -14.32 -2.46
N GLY A 226 17.78 -13.83 -1.24
CA GLY A 226 17.95 -14.67 -0.04
C GLY A 226 16.70 -15.48 0.34
N ILE A 227 15.50 -15.02 0.03
CA ILE A 227 14.25 -15.74 0.34
C ILE A 227 13.80 -16.69 -0.78
N MET A 228 14.44 -16.66 -1.95
CA MET A 228 14.06 -17.53 -3.06
C MET A 228 14.41 -18.99 -2.74
N GLY A 229 13.50 -19.89 -3.11
CA GLY A 229 13.71 -21.35 -2.96
C GLY A 229 13.28 -21.94 -1.61
N TYR A 230 12.90 -21.13 -0.63
CA TYR A 230 12.45 -21.61 0.68
C TYR A 230 10.92 -21.73 0.81
N LEU A 231 10.18 -20.98 0.00
CA LEU A 231 8.72 -20.91 0.06
C LEU A 231 8.10 -21.48 -1.21
N PRO A 232 6.87 -22.00 -1.15
CA PRO A 232 6.12 -22.35 -2.35
C PRO A 232 6.00 -21.14 -3.29
N GLY A 233 6.03 -21.34 -4.61
CA GLY A 233 6.04 -20.25 -5.57
C GLY A 233 4.90 -19.24 -5.41
N PHE A 234 3.70 -19.69 -5.03
CA PHE A 234 2.56 -18.80 -4.78
C PHE A 234 2.68 -17.96 -3.50
N ALA A 235 3.52 -18.41 -2.54
CA ALA A 235 3.73 -17.77 -1.25
C ALA A 235 5.08 -17.06 -1.13
N THR A 236 5.93 -17.13 -2.17
CA THR A 236 7.17 -16.36 -2.22
C THR A 236 6.82 -14.89 -2.47
N PRO A 237 7.01 -13.99 -1.50
CA PRO A 237 6.63 -12.59 -1.64
C PRO A 237 7.53 -11.88 -2.66
N ARG A 238 6.98 -10.87 -3.34
CA ARG A 238 7.78 -9.96 -4.14
C ARG A 238 8.20 -8.77 -3.30
N ILE A 239 9.47 -8.43 -3.37
CA ILE A 239 9.96 -7.16 -2.85
C ILE A 239 9.80 -6.10 -3.94
N VAL A 240 9.13 -5.01 -3.61
CA VAL A 240 8.75 -3.98 -4.58
C VAL A 240 9.12 -2.58 -4.08
N CYS A 241 9.55 -1.74 -5.01
CA CYS A 241 9.73 -0.31 -4.82
C CYS A 241 8.51 0.44 -5.39
N ASP A 242 7.93 1.36 -4.66
CA ASP A 242 6.92 2.29 -5.20
C ASP A 242 7.64 3.55 -5.69
N VAL A 243 8.10 3.48 -6.93
CA VAL A 243 8.89 4.55 -7.55
C VAL A 243 7.99 5.76 -7.80
N PRO A 244 8.38 6.99 -7.39
CA PRO A 244 7.63 8.20 -7.66
C PRO A 244 7.25 8.32 -9.14
N PHE A 245 5.99 8.70 -9.42
CA PHE A 245 5.40 8.82 -10.76
C PHE A 245 5.30 7.51 -11.58
N VAL A 246 6.04 6.47 -11.22
CA VAL A 246 6.02 5.16 -11.90
C VAL A 246 5.06 4.19 -11.24
N GLY A 247 5.04 4.13 -9.91
CA GLY A 247 4.31 3.13 -9.13
C GLY A 247 5.15 1.90 -8.84
N LYS A 248 4.46 0.84 -8.43
CA LYS A 248 5.10 -0.41 -8.02
C LYS A 248 5.92 -1.04 -9.12
N ARG A 249 7.18 -1.33 -8.78
CA ARG A 249 8.11 -2.11 -9.58
C ARG A 249 8.78 -3.16 -8.72
N TRP A 250 8.92 -4.35 -9.24
CA TRP A 250 9.77 -5.35 -8.61
C TRP A 250 11.21 -4.81 -8.57
N VAL A 251 11.91 -5.02 -7.46
CA VAL A 251 13.27 -4.48 -7.26
C VAL A 251 14.29 -4.88 -8.33
N HIS A 252 14.02 -5.95 -9.10
CA HIS A 252 14.82 -6.38 -10.24
C HIS A 252 14.34 -5.81 -11.60
N GLN A 253 13.32 -4.95 -11.64
CA GLN A 253 12.84 -4.29 -12.87
C GLN A 253 13.48 -2.90 -13.07
N VAL A 254 14.61 -2.65 -12.43
CA VAL A 254 15.39 -1.43 -12.60
C VAL A 254 16.07 -1.43 -13.99
N GLU A 255 16.07 -0.30 -14.69
CA GLU A 255 16.76 -0.15 -15.99
C GLU A 255 18.27 -0.01 -15.78
N SER A 256 18.67 0.84 -14.84
CA SER A 256 20.06 1.00 -14.43
C SER A 256 20.17 1.45 -12.97
N TYR A 257 21.32 1.20 -12.35
CA TYR A 257 21.55 1.51 -10.95
C TYR A 257 23.00 1.95 -10.70
N GLU A 258 23.15 3.20 -10.29
CA GLU A 258 24.41 3.79 -9.84
C GLU A 258 24.59 3.57 -8.34
N THR A 259 25.21 2.48 -7.96
CA THR A 259 25.34 2.05 -6.56
C THR A 259 26.17 3.01 -5.69
N GLU A 260 27.14 3.73 -6.27
CA GLU A 260 27.96 4.69 -5.53
C GLU A 260 27.13 5.89 -5.04
N ARG A 261 26.26 6.39 -5.90
CA ARG A 261 25.40 7.56 -5.61
C ARG A 261 24.00 7.18 -5.14
N GLY A 262 23.66 5.88 -5.19
CA GLY A 262 22.35 5.38 -4.79
C GLY A 262 21.21 5.84 -5.69
N MET A 263 21.47 6.07 -6.96
CA MET A 263 20.45 6.48 -7.93
C MET A 263 20.05 5.31 -8.81
N SER A 264 18.78 4.96 -8.81
CA SER A 264 18.22 3.93 -9.68
C SER A 264 17.22 4.55 -10.67
N PHE A 265 17.25 4.06 -11.91
CA PHE A 265 16.47 4.61 -13.02
C PHE A 265 15.43 3.60 -13.48
N TRP A 266 14.21 4.08 -13.68
CA TRP A 266 13.02 3.24 -13.88
C TRP A 266 12.17 3.76 -15.01
N ARG A 267 11.45 2.85 -15.68
CA ARG A 267 10.43 3.18 -16.67
C ARG A 267 9.09 2.58 -16.30
N LYS A 268 8.03 3.16 -16.85
CA LYS A 268 6.67 2.63 -16.70
C LYS A 268 6.12 2.16 -18.04
N ASN A 269 5.17 1.22 -17.95
CA ASN A 269 4.53 0.58 -19.10
C ASN A 269 3.05 0.94 -19.26
N TYR A 270 2.58 1.97 -18.54
CA TYR A 270 1.21 2.47 -18.61
C TYR A 270 1.21 3.99 -18.40
N ARG A 271 0.15 4.64 -18.89
CA ARG A 271 -0.16 6.03 -18.60
C ARG A 271 -1.26 6.11 -17.57
N THR A 272 -1.18 7.09 -16.69
CA THR A 272 -2.30 7.50 -15.83
C THR A 272 -3.30 8.32 -16.62
N SER A 273 -4.50 8.57 -16.09
CA SER A 273 -5.49 9.41 -16.75
C SER A 273 -4.99 10.84 -17.02
N ILE A 274 -4.18 11.39 -16.11
CA ILE A 274 -3.58 12.73 -16.26
C ILE A 274 -2.43 12.76 -17.28
N GLU A 275 -1.88 11.61 -17.66
CA GLU A 275 -0.79 11.47 -18.63
C GLU A 275 -1.30 10.98 -20.01
N ALA A 276 -2.61 10.93 -20.23
CA ALA A 276 -3.17 10.41 -21.48
C ALA A 276 -2.61 11.11 -22.73
N GLY A 277 -2.29 12.41 -22.65
CA GLY A 277 -1.69 13.21 -23.71
C GLY A 277 -0.17 13.31 -23.68
N ASP A 278 0.52 12.71 -22.69
CA ASP A 278 1.99 12.76 -22.60
C ASP A 278 2.60 11.58 -23.36
N GLU A 279 3.05 11.84 -24.59
CA GLU A 279 3.69 10.83 -25.44
C GLU A 279 5.01 10.32 -24.86
N GLN A 280 5.71 11.14 -24.07
CA GLN A 280 7.00 10.79 -23.47
C GLN A 280 6.89 10.03 -22.16
N ALA A 281 5.69 9.91 -21.56
CA ALA A 281 5.50 9.29 -20.25
C ALA A 281 6.07 7.85 -20.17
N LEU A 282 6.05 7.10 -21.28
CA LEU A 282 6.55 5.71 -21.32
C LEU A 282 8.04 5.58 -21.62
N SER A 283 8.62 6.58 -22.28
CA SER A 283 10.07 6.60 -22.62
C SER A 283 10.93 7.33 -21.58
N ARG A 284 10.29 8.18 -20.76
CA ARG A 284 10.97 8.94 -19.70
C ARG A 284 11.53 8.01 -18.64
N GLU A 285 12.74 8.34 -18.18
CA GLU A 285 13.34 7.71 -17.01
C GLU A 285 12.95 8.48 -15.74
N TYR A 286 12.66 7.71 -14.70
CA TYR A 286 12.27 8.21 -13.39
C TYR A 286 13.30 7.72 -12.37
N VAL A 287 13.74 8.61 -11.50
CA VAL A 287 14.80 8.31 -10.52
C VAL A 287 14.19 7.96 -9.17
N TYR A 288 14.76 6.93 -8.54
CA TYR A 288 14.56 6.63 -7.13
C TYR A 288 15.91 6.70 -6.41
N TYR A 289 15.91 7.21 -5.19
CA TYR A 289 17.11 7.49 -4.42
C TYR A 289 17.19 6.58 -3.21
N ASP A 290 18.35 5.95 -3.03
CA ASP A 290 18.66 5.22 -1.81
C ASP A 290 18.90 6.18 -0.63
N PRO A 291 18.73 5.71 0.61
CA PRO A 291 19.10 6.48 1.79
C PRO A 291 20.60 6.81 1.78
N ILE A 292 20.95 8.07 1.96
CA ILE A 292 22.36 8.54 1.88
C ILE A 292 23.26 7.78 2.86
N TYR A 293 22.79 7.46 4.05
CA TYR A 293 23.58 6.73 5.06
C TYR A 293 23.93 5.29 4.66
N THR A 294 23.28 4.72 3.62
CA THR A 294 23.59 3.38 3.10
C THR A 294 24.68 3.38 2.04
N LEU A 295 25.06 4.56 1.55
CA LEU A 295 26.02 4.73 0.45
C LEU A 295 27.46 4.59 0.93
N PRO A 296 28.39 4.20 0.03
CA PRO A 296 29.83 4.37 0.27
C PRO A 296 30.19 5.81 0.63
N GLN A 297 31.30 6.01 1.34
CA GLN A 297 31.70 7.35 1.79
C GLN A 297 31.79 8.38 0.66
N ALA A 298 32.33 7.97 -0.50
CA ALA A 298 32.43 8.83 -1.69
C ALA A 298 31.05 9.32 -2.17
N GLY A 299 30.04 8.45 -2.17
CA GLY A 299 28.66 8.81 -2.51
C GLY A 299 28.03 9.76 -1.49
N GLN A 300 28.25 9.52 -0.20
CA GLN A 300 27.78 10.42 0.86
C GLN A 300 28.42 11.82 0.72
N ASP A 301 29.71 11.88 0.45
CA ASP A 301 30.44 13.15 0.28
C ASP A 301 29.99 13.89 -0.98
N TRP A 302 29.70 13.14 -2.07
CA TRP A 302 29.14 13.72 -3.28
C TRP A 302 27.78 14.39 -3.00
N TRP A 303 26.87 13.73 -2.28
CA TRP A 303 25.57 14.30 -1.94
C TRP A 303 25.70 15.54 -1.05
N ARG A 304 26.59 15.54 -0.04
CA ARG A 304 26.84 16.70 0.82
C ARG A 304 27.43 17.89 0.06
N SER A 305 28.23 17.65 -0.97
CA SER A 305 28.85 18.71 -1.78
C SER A 305 27.95 19.27 -2.88
N THR A 306 26.99 18.47 -3.34
CA THR A 306 26.17 18.78 -4.53
C THR A 306 24.77 19.31 -4.15
N THR A 307 24.34 19.06 -2.95
CA THR A 307 22.97 19.35 -2.50
C THR A 307 23.00 20.14 -1.20
N ASP A 308 22.29 21.26 -1.17
CA ASP A 308 21.86 21.82 0.11
C ASP A 308 20.78 20.87 0.67
N LEU A 309 21.19 19.99 1.58
CA LEU A 309 20.31 18.95 2.12
C LEU A 309 19.14 19.54 2.90
N GLU A 310 19.29 20.74 3.51
CA GLU A 310 18.20 21.43 4.20
C GLU A 310 17.20 22.00 3.22
N ALA A 311 17.65 22.72 2.18
CA ALA A 311 16.78 23.23 1.12
C ALA A 311 16.13 22.11 0.32
N THR A 312 16.81 20.98 0.11
CA THR A 312 16.23 19.81 -0.57
C THR A 312 15.18 19.13 0.28
N HIS A 313 15.36 19.08 1.59
CA HIS A 313 14.36 18.55 2.52
C HIS A 313 13.10 19.42 2.54
N GLU A 314 13.24 20.75 2.61
CA GLU A 314 12.13 21.69 2.51
C GLU A 314 11.43 21.62 1.14
N ALA A 315 12.19 21.57 0.04
CA ALA A 315 11.64 21.44 -1.30
C ALA A 315 10.89 20.11 -1.52
N ALA A 316 11.37 18.99 -0.94
CA ALA A 316 10.68 17.71 -0.97
C ALA A 316 9.37 17.74 -0.17
N LEU A 317 9.33 18.44 0.96
CA LEU A 317 8.12 18.66 1.75
C LEU A 317 7.10 19.54 1.00
N VAL A 318 7.54 20.61 0.36
CA VAL A 318 6.72 21.53 -0.42
C VAL A 318 6.27 20.89 -1.73
N GLY A 319 7.15 20.19 -2.45
CA GLY A 319 6.86 19.53 -3.71
C GLY A 319 5.87 18.35 -3.56
N ALA A 320 5.99 17.58 -2.48
CA ALA A 320 5.05 16.51 -2.16
C ALA A 320 3.64 17.06 -1.85
N SER A 321 3.54 18.21 -1.17
CA SER A 321 2.27 18.87 -0.89
C SER A 321 1.68 19.55 -2.13
N ALA A 322 2.49 20.17 -2.99
CA ALA A 322 2.05 20.88 -4.18
C ALA A 322 1.59 19.94 -5.31
N SER A 323 2.30 18.83 -5.56
CA SER A 323 1.88 17.85 -6.57
C SER A 323 0.60 17.11 -6.20
N ARG A 324 0.33 16.95 -4.89
CA ARG A 324 -0.91 16.34 -4.38
C ARG A 324 -2.07 17.32 -4.31
N ALA A 325 -1.81 18.60 -4.06
CA ALA A 325 -2.82 19.65 -4.16
C ALA A 325 -3.29 19.86 -5.60
N ALA A 326 -2.40 19.78 -6.59
CA ALA A 326 -2.75 19.82 -8.00
C ALA A 326 -3.62 18.63 -8.41
N SER A 327 -3.27 17.40 -7.95
CA SER A 327 -4.10 16.21 -8.21
C SER A 327 -5.47 16.24 -7.53
N ALA A 328 -5.62 16.97 -6.44
CA ALA A 328 -6.90 17.15 -5.74
C ALA A 328 -7.77 18.24 -6.38
N ALA A 329 -7.17 19.24 -7.01
CA ALA A 329 -7.88 20.30 -7.71
C ALA A 329 -8.43 19.88 -9.07
N ASP A 330 -7.74 18.92 -9.75
CA ASP A 330 -8.18 18.37 -11.04
C ASP A 330 -9.26 17.27 -10.89
N LEU A 331 -9.68 16.96 -9.66
CA LEU A 331 -10.70 15.94 -9.35
C LEU A 331 -12.03 16.56 -8.84
N LEU A 332 -12.16 17.89 -8.89
CA LEU A 332 -13.41 18.63 -8.73
C LEU A 332 -13.93 19.04 -10.11
#